data_8381b1591b4029b0ff51b10e7f12d877
#
_entry.id   8381b1591b4029b0ff51b10e7f12d877
#
_cell.length_a   1.000
_cell.length_b   1.000
_cell.length_c   1.000
_cell.angle_alpha   90.00
_cell.angle_beta   90.00
_cell.angle_gamma   90.00
#
_symmetry.space_group_name_H-M   'P 1'
#
loop_
_entity.id
_entity.type
_entity.pdbx_description
1 polymer ?
#
loop_
_entity_poly.entity_id
_entity_poly.type
_entity_poly.pdbx_seq_one_letter_code
_entity_poly.pdbx_strand_id
1 'polypeptide(L)'
;TLACACPELFEMLDIPNTTLEWIDVTFSARVNTEEQGKQVISALKNIRSGQTKQSRMNRDHETTAEWNTGSRHRSLKAYLKGPEFQRQLAEYMKRLQKQPKNESLRRCVEVMKNPALQLYASLCVRFEARLKQRALTKHGVPFRLFDAIQYQKDYEQDGRCLIADLWKAAFKELFDALGEQPMKVYTDDEIRNALYTSYQRITPKGNTSYAKAQRVHGFYRRLLNEGYETVYRSMSRETFRRHLADLMAVGLTKAQLQNLSGEASNVVPLIQVINIDFGRQHPDWYVEPVSTLDRMATAAQPTEVVTIERDPSGVPMVTRTLVEPIPGAMPPRSYPSSPGHRLRAVS
;
A
#
# COMPACT_ATOMS: atom_id res chain seq x y z
N THR A 1 7.22 25.41 7.53
CA THR A 1 6.38 25.52 6.33
C THR A 1 7.05 26.41 5.30
N LEU A 2 6.57 26.42 4.03
CA LEU A 2 7.15 27.27 2.97
C LEU A 2 7.07 28.75 3.32
N ALA A 3 5.95 29.19 3.88
CA ALA A 3 5.75 30.56 4.35
C ALA A 3 6.82 31.03 5.38
N CYS A 4 7.33 30.10 6.22
CA CYS A 4 8.37 30.44 7.19
C CYS A 4 9.78 30.36 6.59
N ALA A 5 10.00 29.41 5.66
CA ALA A 5 11.32 29.17 5.07
C ALA A 5 11.66 30.12 3.92
N CYS A 6 10.65 30.54 3.15
CA CYS A 6 10.80 31.38 1.97
C CYS A 6 9.55 32.27 1.80
N PRO A 7 9.37 33.32 2.65
CA PRO A 7 8.16 34.15 2.63
C PRO A 7 7.93 34.86 1.29
N GLU A 8 8.97 35.38 0.66
CA GLU A 8 8.86 36.02 -0.63
C GLU A 8 8.34 35.08 -1.73
N LEU A 9 8.83 33.84 -1.75
CA LEU A 9 8.32 32.82 -2.68
C LEU A 9 6.85 32.46 -2.36
N PHE A 10 6.50 32.41 -1.08
CA PHE A 10 5.12 32.11 -0.67
C PHE A 10 4.13 33.18 -1.13
N GLU A 11 4.50 34.47 -1.06
CA GLU A 11 3.69 35.59 -1.53
C GLU A 11 3.48 35.58 -3.06
N MET A 12 4.42 35.01 -3.81
CA MET A 12 4.30 34.86 -5.27
C MET A 12 3.40 33.70 -5.70
N LEU A 13 3.02 32.81 -4.79
CA LEU A 13 2.20 31.63 -5.14
C LEU A 13 0.72 32.01 -5.15
N ASP A 14 0.03 31.60 -6.21
CA ASP A 14 -1.43 31.64 -6.29
C ASP A 14 -2.04 30.47 -5.51
N ILE A 15 -1.96 30.55 -4.17
CA ILE A 15 -2.39 29.50 -3.25
C ILE A 15 -3.85 29.08 -3.47
N PRO A 16 -4.83 30.01 -3.64
CA PRO A 16 -6.22 29.65 -3.88
C PRO A 16 -6.45 28.79 -5.13
N ASN A 17 -5.62 28.97 -6.14
CA ASN A 17 -5.71 28.24 -7.42
C ASN A 17 -4.78 27.02 -7.50
N THR A 18 -4.19 26.61 -6.37
CA THR A 18 -3.39 25.38 -6.32
C THR A 18 -4.20 24.18 -6.80
N THR A 19 -3.61 23.43 -7.73
CA THR A 19 -4.26 22.26 -8.34
C THR A 19 -3.65 20.95 -7.84
N LEU A 20 -4.47 19.90 -7.84
CA LEU A 20 -4.09 18.56 -7.44
C LEU A 20 -3.69 17.75 -8.67
N GLU A 21 -2.42 17.41 -8.82
CA GLU A 21 -1.92 16.62 -9.96
C GLU A 21 -2.12 15.12 -9.74
N TRP A 22 -1.79 14.63 -8.54
CA TRP A 22 -2.02 13.23 -8.13
C TRP A 22 -2.15 13.10 -6.62
N ILE A 23 -2.68 11.95 -6.21
CA ILE A 23 -2.67 11.47 -4.82
C ILE A 23 -2.01 10.09 -4.80
N ASP A 24 -1.09 9.87 -3.89
CA ASP A 24 -0.56 8.55 -3.59
C ASP A 24 -1.34 7.96 -2.40
N VAL A 25 -2.15 6.94 -2.66
CA VAL A 25 -2.92 6.21 -1.64
C VAL A 25 -2.21 4.90 -1.30
N THR A 26 -2.00 4.66 -0.01
CA THR A 26 -1.08 3.61 0.44
C THR A 26 -1.65 2.85 1.62
N PHE A 27 -1.65 1.50 1.51
CA PHE A 27 -1.92 0.60 2.63
C PHE A 27 -0.92 -0.55 2.65
N SER A 28 -0.68 -1.09 3.84
CA SER A 28 0.26 -2.18 4.05
C SER A 28 -0.47 -3.44 4.50
N ALA A 29 -0.12 -4.57 3.90
CA ALA A 29 -0.48 -5.88 4.41
C ALA A 29 0.61 -6.39 5.35
N ARG A 30 0.21 -7.06 6.42
CA ARG A 30 1.14 -7.75 7.33
C ARG A 30 1.37 -9.17 6.85
N VAL A 31 2.61 -9.61 6.91
CA VAL A 31 3.03 -10.99 6.66
C VAL A 31 3.72 -11.55 7.90
N ASN A 32 3.75 -12.87 8.05
CA ASN A 32 4.35 -13.50 9.22
C ASN A 32 5.88 -13.57 9.14
N THR A 33 6.42 -13.65 7.92
CA THR A 33 7.86 -13.72 7.68
C THR A 33 8.24 -12.89 6.44
N GLU A 34 9.49 -12.46 6.37
CA GLU A 34 10.02 -11.76 5.19
C GLU A 34 9.98 -12.64 3.94
N GLU A 35 10.23 -13.94 4.10
CA GLU A 35 10.17 -14.93 3.02
C GLU A 35 8.78 -15.05 2.42
N GLN A 36 7.75 -15.06 3.28
CA GLN A 36 6.36 -15.00 2.85
C GLN A 36 6.07 -13.71 2.06
N GLY A 37 6.64 -12.58 2.48
CA GLY A 37 6.53 -11.32 1.75
C GLY A 37 7.17 -11.39 0.36
N LYS A 38 8.33 -12.03 0.21
CA LYS A 38 8.99 -12.26 -1.11
C LYS A 38 8.13 -13.14 -2.00
N GLN A 39 7.53 -14.19 -1.46
CA GLN A 39 6.60 -15.06 -2.21
C GLN A 39 5.38 -14.28 -2.70
N VAL A 40 4.80 -13.40 -1.85
CA VAL A 40 3.71 -12.50 -2.24
C VAL A 40 4.11 -11.64 -3.43
N ILE A 41 5.26 -10.96 -3.36
CA ILE A 41 5.74 -10.10 -4.45
C ILE A 41 6.00 -10.91 -5.72
N SER A 42 6.63 -12.08 -5.61
CA SER A 42 6.87 -12.97 -6.75
C SER A 42 5.58 -13.38 -7.43
N ALA A 43 4.57 -13.80 -6.66
CA ALA A 43 3.26 -14.16 -7.17
C ALA A 43 2.54 -12.97 -7.84
N LEU A 44 2.58 -11.80 -7.21
CA LEU A 44 1.98 -10.57 -7.76
C LEU A 44 2.60 -10.15 -9.09
N LYS A 45 3.91 -10.36 -9.29
CA LYS A 45 4.59 -10.05 -10.56
C LYS A 45 4.03 -10.81 -11.76
N ASN A 46 3.48 -12.00 -11.54
CA ASN A 46 2.96 -12.83 -12.60
C ASN A 46 1.49 -12.52 -12.94
N ILE A 47 0.80 -11.71 -12.13
CA ILE A 47 -0.61 -11.41 -12.35
C ILE A 47 -0.80 -10.40 -13.47
N ARG A 48 -1.68 -10.77 -14.41
CA ARG A 48 -2.16 -9.91 -15.49
C ARG A 48 -3.67 -9.89 -15.47
N SER A 49 -4.25 -8.72 -15.36
CA SER A 49 -5.71 -8.58 -15.36
C SER A 49 -6.14 -7.33 -16.11
N GLY A 50 -7.09 -7.48 -17.03
CA GLY A 50 -7.79 -6.39 -17.68
C GLY A 50 -6.88 -5.25 -18.17
N GLN A 51 -7.07 -4.07 -17.61
CA GLN A 51 -6.28 -2.88 -17.90
C GLN A 51 -4.98 -2.77 -17.08
N THR A 52 -4.71 -3.72 -16.17
CA THR A 52 -3.51 -3.74 -15.35
C THR A 52 -2.34 -4.35 -16.11
N LYS A 53 -1.47 -3.50 -16.65
CA LYS A 53 -0.29 -3.90 -17.44
C LYS A 53 0.93 -3.98 -16.55
N GLN A 54 1.63 -5.12 -16.56
CA GLN A 54 2.90 -5.27 -15.85
C GLN A 54 3.97 -4.32 -16.38
N SER A 55 4.80 -3.79 -15.48
CA SER A 55 6.01 -3.08 -15.85
C SER A 55 7.07 -4.06 -16.36
N ARG A 56 7.86 -3.62 -17.34
CA ARG A 56 9.03 -4.40 -17.80
C ARG A 56 10.09 -4.53 -16.71
N MET A 57 10.18 -3.57 -15.81
CA MET A 57 11.12 -3.54 -14.69
C MET A 57 10.84 -4.59 -13.60
N ASN A 58 9.67 -5.25 -13.61
CA ASN A 58 9.36 -6.31 -12.64
C ASN A 58 10.33 -7.50 -12.68
N ARG A 59 11.07 -7.67 -13.78
CA ARG A 59 12.07 -8.73 -13.92
C ARG A 59 13.35 -8.45 -13.15
N ASP A 60 13.69 -7.16 -13.00
CA ASP A 60 14.98 -6.71 -12.46
C ASP A 60 14.93 -6.45 -10.95
N HIS A 61 13.74 -6.37 -10.35
CA HIS A 61 13.55 -6.05 -8.94
C HIS A 61 12.87 -7.18 -8.19
N GLU A 62 13.58 -7.93 -7.37
CA GLU A 62 13.03 -9.08 -6.61
C GLU A 62 11.96 -8.66 -5.60
N THR A 63 12.12 -7.52 -4.98
CA THR A 63 11.31 -7.04 -3.85
C THR A 63 10.18 -6.08 -4.22
N THR A 64 9.95 -5.86 -5.54
CA THR A 64 8.97 -4.87 -6.02
C THR A 64 8.22 -5.41 -7.23
N ALA A 65 6.92 -5.18 -7.28
CA ALA A 65 6.04 -5.40 -8.42
C ALA A 65 5.35 -4.08 -8.80
N GLU A 66 5.36 -3.72 -10.09
CA GLU A 66 4.82 -2.47 -10.60
C GLU A 66 3.91 -2.72 -11.80
N TRP A 67 2.84 -1.93 -11.90
CA TRP A 67 1.90 -1.97 -13.01
C TRP A 67 1.57 -0.56 -13.48
N ASN A 68 1.30 -0.43 -14.78
CA ASN A 68 0.84 0.81 -15.41
C ASN A 68 1.78 2.01 -15.23
N THR A 69 3.10 1.80 -15.13
CA THR A 69 4.10 2.85 -14.83
C THR A 69 4.05 4.04 -15.77
N GLY A 70 3.66 3.87 -17.05
CA GLY A 70 3.49 4.95 -18.03
C GLY A 70 2.06 5.47 -18.18
N SER A 71 1.12 5.05 -17.33
CA SER A 71 -0.29 5.44 -17.47
C SER A 71 -0.55 6.90 -17.11
N ARG A 72 -1.48 7.53 -17.86
CA ARG A 72 -2.01 8.87 -17.54
C ARG A 72 -3.14 8.85 -16.49
N HIS A 73 -3.58 7.63 -16.07
CA HIS A 73 -4.65 7.46 -15.09
C HIS A 73 -4.10 7.08 -13.72
N ARG A 74 -3.46 5.91 -13.64
CA ARG A 74 -2.93 5.38 -12.38
C ARG A 74 -1.67 4.56 -12.62
N SER A 75 -0.79 4.52 -11.64
CA SER A 75 0.26 3.51 -11.53
C SER A 75 0.14 2.80 -10.19
N LEU A 76 0.40 1.49 -10.18
CA LEU A 76 0.31 0.65 -9.00
C LEU A 76 1.68 0.08 -8.69
N LYS A 77 1.97 -0.05 -7.39
CA LYS A 77 3.21 -0.61 -6.89
C LYS A 77 2.91 -1.46 -5.65
N ALA A 78 3.53 -2.63 -5.58
CA ALA A 78 3.59 -3.44 -4.36
C ALA A 78 5.05 -3.75 -4.07
N TYR A 79 5.49 -3.59 -2.81
CA TYR A 79 6.89 -3.81 -2.46
C TYR A 79 7.08 -4.18 -0.98
N LEU A 80 8.18 -4.88 -0.71
CA LEU A 80 8.61 -5.17 0.65
C LEU A 80 9.14 -3.89 1.30
N LYS A 81 8.55 -3.51 2.43
CA LYS A 81 8.95 -2.28 3.13
C LYS A 81 10.31 -2.41 3.81
N GLY A 82 10.71 -3.61 4.25
CA GLY A 82 12.00 -3.85 4.90
C GLY A 82 13.21 -3.40 4.06
N PRO A 83 13.41 -3.94 2.86
CA PRO A 83 14.51 -3.53 1.98
C PRO A 83 14.49 -2.04 1.64
N GLU A 84 13.32 -1.47 1.38
CA GLU A 84 13.16 -0.03 1.13
C GLU A 84 13.56 0.80 2.35
N PHE A 85 13.15 0.37 3.55
CA PHE A 85 13.47 1.03 4.80
C PHE A 85 14.98 1.03 5.07
N GLN A 86 15.66 -0.09 4.85
CA GLN A 86 17.11 -0.20 5.01
C GLN A 86 17.86 0.69 4.01
N ARG A 87 17.39 0.75 2.76
CA ARG A 87 17.95 1.66 1.74
C ARG A 87 17.83 3.12 2.18
N GLN A 88 16.67 3.54 2.67
CA GLN A 88 16.44 4.90 3.17
C GLN A 88 17.31 5.21 4.37
N LEU A 89 17.43 4.29 5.33
CA LEU A 89 18.31 4.45 6.49
C LEU A 89 19.77 4.66 6.07
N ALA A 90 20.27 3.84 5.15
CA ALA A 90 21.63 3.98 4.62
C ALA A 90 21.84 5.34 3.93
N GLU A 91 20.86 5.81 3.18
CA GLU A 91 20.90 7.14 2.54
C GLU A 91 20.92 8.27 3.56
N TYR A 92 20.06 8.21 4.60
CA TYR A 92 20.04 9.24 5.66
C TYR A 92 21.33 9.23 6.47
N MET A 93 21.92 8.08 6.74
CA MET A 93 23.22 8.00 7.39
C MET A 93 24.34 8.67 6.57
N LYS A 94 24.37 8.46 5.24
CA LYS A 94 25.30 9.14 4.33
C LYS A 94 25.08 10.67 4.32
N ARG A 95 23.83 11.11 4.35
CA ARG A 95 23.51 12.55 4.43
C ARG A 95 23.93 13.14 5.77
N LEU A 96 23.72 12.42 6.87
CA LEU A 96 24.13 12.86 8.20
C LEU A 96 25.66 13.00 8.32
N GLN A 97 26.44 12.12 7.70
CA GLN A 97 27.90 12.25 7.62
C GLN A 97 28.32 13.57 6.95
N LYS A 98 27.58 13.99 5.90
CA LYS A 98 27.84 15.26 5.20
C LYS A 98 27.32 16.49 5.96
N GLN A 99 26.30 16.32 6.79
CA GLN A 99 25.61 17.37 7.53
C GLN A 99 25.49 17.01 9.03
N PRO A 100 26.59 16.89 9.78
CA PRO A 100 26.58 16.36 11.17
C PRO A 100 25.78 17.21 12.14
N LYS A 101 25.59 18.50 11.83
CA LYS A 101 24.83 19.45 12.66
C LYS A 101 23.33 19.46 12.38
N ASN A 102 22.85 18.66 11.38
CA ASN A 102 21.43 18.61 11.04
C ASN A 102 20.68 17.73 12.05
N GLU A 103 20.08 18.38 13.04
CA GLU A 103 19.38 17.75 14.16
C GLU A 103 18.15 16.95 13.69
N SER A 104 17.41 17.46 12.72
CA SER A 104 16.25 16.79 12.15
C SER A 104 16.63 15.44 11.51
N LEU A 105 17.73 15.45 10.75
CA LEU A 105 18.27 14.25 10.11
C LEU A 105 18.83 13.24 11.14
N ARG A 106 19.44 13.74 12.22
CA ARG A 106 19.93 12.91 13.32
C ARG A 106 18.77 12.16 13.98
N ARG A 107 17.67 12.86 14.30
CA ARG A 107 16.46 12.25 14.87
C ARG A 107 15.85 11.21 13.95
N CYS A 108 15.77 11.49 12.63
CA CYS A 108 15.28 10.51 11.66
C CYS A 108 16.11 9.22 11.70
N VAL A 109 17.44 9.33 11.67
CA VAL A 109 18.36 8.17 11.73
C VAL A 109 18.21 7.41 13.04
N GLU A 110 18.07 8.09 14.17
CA GLU A 110 17.89 7.49 15.49
C GLU A 110 16.59 6.68 15.54
N VAL A 111 15.47 7.25 15.12
CA VAL A 111 14.18 6.56 15.04
C VAL A 111 14.25 5.36 14.11
N MET A 112 14.86 5.51 12.93
CA MET A 112 14.98 4.41 11.97
C MET A 112 15.93 3.30 12.42
N LYS A 113 16.83 3.54 13.36
CA LYS A 113 17.66 2.51 13.99
C LYS A 113 16.93 1.66 15.03
N ASN A 114 15.71 2.02 15.39
CA ASN A 114 14.93 1.25 16.36
C ASN A 114 14.67 -0.18 15.82
N PRO A 115 15.11 -1.24 16.52
CA PRO A 115 14.95 -2.62 16.06
C PRO A 115 13.48 -3.05 15.88
N ALA A 116 12.59 -2.57 16.75
CA ALA A 116 11.16 -2.89 16.67
C ALA A 116 10.54 -2.28 15.40
N LEU A 117 10.96 -1.06 15.01
CA LEU A 117 10.50 -0.43 13.77
C LEU A 117 11.06 -1.13 12.53
N GLN A 118 12.33 -1.57 12.57
CA GLN A 118 12.92 -2.35 11.48
C GLN A 118 12.23 -3.69 11.29
N LEU A 119 11.95 -4.41 12.39
CA LEU A 119 11.19 -5.65 12.37
C LEU A 119 9.77 -5.43 11.84
N TYR A 120 9.09 -4.37 12.30
CA TYR A 120 7.77 -4.02 11.78
C TYR A 120 7.81 -3.79 10.27
N ALA A 121 8.79 -3.03 9.78
CA ALA A 121 8.94 -2.76 8.35
C ALA A 121 9.24 -4.03 7.53
N SER A 122 10.05 -4.95 8.05
CA SER A 122 10.39 -6.20 7.35
C SER A 122 9.19 -7.13 7.15
N LEU A 123 8.18 -7.02 8.01
CA LEU A 123 6.94 -7.82 7.94
C LEU A 123 5.81 -7.09 7.20
N CYS A 124 6.10 -6.03 6.45
CA CYS A 124 5.11 -5.28 5.69
C CYS A 124 5.32 -5.41 4.17
N VAL A 125 4.25 -5.79 3.48
CA VAL A 125 4.11 -5.61 2.03
C VAL A 125 3.25 -4.38 1.80
N ARG A 126 3.84 -3.35 1.20
CA ARG A 126 3.16 -2.07 0.95
C ARG A 126 2.57 -2.04 -0.45
N PHE A 127 1.31 -1.65 -0.53
CA PHE A 127 0.57 -1.42 -1.76
C PHE A 127 0.31 0.07 -1.93
N GLU A 128 0.82 0.65 -2.99
CA GLU A 128 0.78 2.08 -3.28
C GLU A 128 0.17 2.31 -4.65
N ALA A 129 -0.86 3.16 -4.72
CA ALA A 129 -1.46 3.58 -5.97
C ALA A 129 -1.30 5.08 -6.13
N ARG A 130 -0.63 5.50 -7.21
CA ARG A 130 -0.62 6.89 -7.66
C ARG A 130 -1.78 7.13 -8.58
N LEU A 131 -2.76 7.89 -8.11
CA LEU A 131 -3.95 8.28 -8.85
C LEU A 131 -3.74 9.67 -9.44
N LYS A 132 -3.61 9.76 -10.75
CA LYS A 132 -3.45 11.02 -11.46
C LYS A 132 -4.80 11.67 -11.67
N GLN A 133 -4.79 12.94 -12.03
CA GLN A 133 -5.98 13.78 -12.18
C GLN A 133 -7.14 13.09 -12.91
N ARG A 134 -6.89 12.42 -14.05
CA ARG A 134 -7.94 11.71 -14.79
C ARG A 134 -8.65 10.62 -14.00
N ALA A 135 -7.92 9.91 -13.14
CA ALA A 135 -8.52 8.92 -12.25
C ALA A 135 -9.28 9.60 -11.11
N LEU A 136 -8.72 10.65 -10.53
CA LEU A 136 -9.36 11.42 -9.46
C LEU A 136 -10.69 12.02 -9.91
N THR A 137 -10.73 12.66 -11.11
CA THR A 137 -11.96 13.18 -11.70
C THR A 137 -13.01 12.08 -11.91
N LYS A 138 -12.60 10.88 -12.38
CA LYS A 138 -13.52 9.73 -12.53
C LYS A 138 -14.15 9.31 -11.20
N HIS A 139 -13.47 9.52 -10.10
CA HIS A 139 -13.97 9.24 -8.74
C HIS A 139 -14.64 10.45 -8.08
N GLY A 140 -14.89 11.52 -8.82
CA GLY A 140 -15.56 12.72 -8.33
C GLY A 140 -14.70 13.65 -7.48
N VAL A 141 -13.38 13.39 -7.37
CA VAL A 141 -12.47 14.24 -6.60
C VAL A 141 -12.21 15.53 -7.38
N PRO A 142 -12.46 16.71 -6.77
CA PRO A 142 -12.23 18.00 -7.40
C PRO A 142 -10.77 18.23 -7.79
N PHE A 143 -10.58 19.06 -8.81
CA PHE A 143 -9.27 19.39 -9.35
C PHE A 143 -8.47 20.36 -8.48
N ARG A 144 -9.16 21.35 -7.87
CA ARG A 144 -8.52 22.32 -6.98
C ARG A 144 -8.23 21.69 -5.63
N LEU A 145 -7.06 21.96 -5.08
CA LEU A 145 -6.59 21.34 -3.83
C LEU A 145 -7.56 21.59 -2.66
N PHE A 146 -8.02 22.82 -2.48
CA PHE A 146 -8.90 23.15 -1.35
C PHE A 146 -10.29 22.54 -1.51
N ASP A 147 -10.81 22.49 -2.73
CA ASP A 147 -12.07 21.80 -3.01
C ASP A 147 -11.94 20.29 -2.78
N ALA A 148 -10.79 19.68 -3.12
CA ALA A 148 -10.50 18.27 -2.85
C ALA A 148 -10.39 17.99 -1.33
N ILE A 149 -9.80 18.90 -0.56
CA ILE A 149 -9.74 18.80 0.91
C ILE A 149 -11.15 18.89 1.50
N GLN A 150 -11.98 19.82 1.00
CA GLN A 150 -13.36 19.92 1.47
C GLN A 150 -14.17 18.66 1.10
N TYR A 151 -14.04 18.20 -0.14
CA TYR A 151 -14.65 16.96 -0.61
C TYR A 151 -14.28 15.76 0.28
N GLN A 152 -13.00 15.64 0.68
CA GLN A 152 -12.56 14.59 1.60
C GLN A 152 -13.27 14.70 2.95
N LYS A 153 -13.37 15.90 3.52
CA LYS A 153 -14.04 16.13 4.81
C LYS A 153 -15.53 15.75 4.76
N ASP A 154 -16.21 16.17 3.68
CA ASP A 154 -17.62 15.85 3.50
C ASP A 154 -17.83 14.35 3.34
N TYR A 155 -16.94 13.68 2.59
CA TYR A 155 -16.94 12.23 2.40
C TYR A 155 -16.74 11.45 3.72
N GLU A 156 -15.91 11.98 4.61
CA GLU A 156 -15.64 11.38 5.93
C GLU A 156 -16.76 11.62 6.94
N GLN A 157 -17.55 12.69 6.78
CA GLN A 157 -18.75 12.94 7.62
C GLN A 157 -19.80 11.84 7.43
N ASP A 158 -19.87 11.22 6.26
CA ASP A 158 -20.74 10.07 5.97
C ASP A 158 -20.21 8.75 6.56
N GLY A 159 -19.17 8.77 7.38
CA GLY A 159 -18.54 7.59 7.99
C GLY A 159 -17.71 6.76 7.00
N ARG A 160 -17.41 7.30 5.81
CA ARG A 160 -16.60 6.67 4.75
C ARG A 160 -15.16 7.16 4.83
N CYS A 161 -14.24 6.40 4.23
CA CYS A 161 -12.84 6.80 4.11
C CYS A 161 -12.46 6.92 2.63
N LEU A 162 -12.33 8.17 2.14
CA LEU A 162 -12.00 8.45 0.73
C LEU A 162 -10.72 7.73 0.29
N ILE A 163 -9.67 7.77 1.11
CA ILE A 163 -8.37 7.16 0.80
C ILE A 163 -8.49 5.64 0.66
N ALA A 164 -9.23 4.98 1.56
CA ALA A 164 -9.45 3.54 1.50
C ALA A 164 -10.28 3.16 0.26
N ASP A 165 -11.31 3.92 -0.07
CA ASP A 165 -12.18 3.63 -1.21
C ASP A 165 -11.45 3.87 -2.56
N LEU A 166 -10.65 4.92 -2.66
CA LEU A 166 -9.77 5.16 -3.81
C LEU A 166 -8.75 4.03 -3.97
N TRP A 167 -8.16 3.57 -2.87
CA TRP A 167 -7.21 2.46 -2.89
C TRP A 167 -7.88 1.15 -3.34
N LYS A 168 -9.05 0.80 -2.76
CA LYS A 168 -9.84 -0.38 -3.16
C LYS A 168 -10.18 -0.35 -4.64
N ALA A 169 -10.64 0.81 -5.15
CA ALA A 169 -10.96 0.99 -6.56
C ALA A 169 -9.72 0.85 -7.46
N ALA A 170 -8.55 1.35 -7.00
CA ALA A 170 -7.31 1.26 -7.74
C ALA A 170 -6.82 -0.18 -7.90
N PHE A 171 -6.89 -0.98 -6.84
CA PHE A 171 -6.40 -2.35 -6.80
C PHE A 171 -7.45 -3.41 -7.13
N LYS A 172 -8.72 -3.02 -7.33
CA LYS A 172 -9.83 -3.95 -7.56
C LYS A 172 -9.51 -5.02 -8.62
N GLU A 173 -9.06 -4.61 -9.81
CA GLU A 173 -8.76 -5.56 -10.90
C GLU A 173 -7.64 -6.53 -10.55
N LEU A 174 -6.67 -6.10 -9.74
CA LEU A 174 -5.56 -6.94 -9.29
C LEU A 174 -6.05 -7.98 -8.30
N PHE A 175 -6.87 -7.58 -7.32
CA PHE A 175 -7.41 -8.48 -6.30
C PHE A 175 -8.50 -9.40 -6.86
N ASP A 176 -9.35 -8.93 -7.77
CA ASP A 176 -10.31 -9.77 -8.48
C ASP A 176 -9.59 -10.89 -9.28
N ALA A 177 -8.41 -10.59 -9.83
CA ALA A 177 -7.60 -11.59 -10.53
C ALA A 177 -6.97 -12.64 -9.60
N LEU A 178 -6.79 -12.31 -8.30
CA LEU A 178 -6.35 -13.26 -7.29
C LEU A 178 -7.46 -14.28 -6.93
N GLY A 179 -8.72 -13.95 -7.25
CA GLY A 179 -9.90 -14.78 -7.02
C GLY A 179 -10.40 -14.69 -5.58
N GLU A 180 -11.70 -14.50 -5.43
CA GLU A 180 -12.40 -14.48 -4.13
C GLU A 180 -12.52 -15.87 -3.49
N GLN A 181 -12.13 -16.93 -4.21
CA GLN A 181 -12.24 -18.31 -3.73
C GLN A 181 -10.94 -18.77 -3.06
N PRO A 182 -11.03 -19.52 -1.97
CA PRO A 182 -9.85 -20.15 -1.36
C PRO A 182 -9.18 -21.02 -2.43
N MET A 183 -7.91 -20.76 -2.71
CA MET A 183 -7.12 -21.56 -3.63
C MET A 183 -7.03 -22.98 -3.08
N LYS A 184 -7.85 -23.90 -3.60
CA LYS A 184 -7.57 -25.33 -3.40
C LYS A 184 -6.24 -25.64 -4.08
N VAL A 185 -5.31 -26.17 -3.30
CA VAL A 185 -4.11 -26.79 -3.86
C VAL A 185 -4.58 -28.08 -4.52
N TYR A 186 -4.62 -28.11 -5.82
CA TYR A 186 -4.95 -29.32 -6.57
C TYR A 186 -3.66 -30.10 -6.86
N THR A 187 -3.66 -31.36 -6.54
CA THR A 187 -2.65 -32.29 -7.05
C THR A 187 -2.86 -32.51 -8.55
N ASP A 188 -1.80 -32.92 -9.28
CA ASP A 188 -1.90 -33.24 -10.72
C ASP A 188 -3.01 -34.26 -11.02
N ASP A 189 -3.18 -35.24 -10.12
CA ASP A 189 -4.24 -36.26 -10.21
C ASP A 189 -5.64 -35.69 -9.99
N GLU A 190 -5.82 -34.77 -9.06
CA GLU A 190 -7.13 -34.10 -8.85
C GLU A 190 -7.53 -33.25 -10.07
N ILE A 191 -6.58 -32.52 -10.63
CA ILE A 191 -6.84 -31.74 -11.85
C ILE A 191 -7.17 -32.66 -13.02
N ARG A 192 -6.40 -33.73 -13.21
CA ARG A 192 -6.69 -34.73 -14.22
C ARG A 192 -8.10 -35.29 -14.06
N ASN A 193 -8.47 -35.71 -12.86
CA ASN A 193 -9.79 -36.29 -12.58
C ASN A 193 -10.91 -35.27 -12.81
N ALA A 194 -10.74 -34.02 -12.39
CA ALA A 194 -11.70 -32.93 -12.63
C ALA A 194 -11.90 -32.68 -14.14
N LEU A 195 -10.81 -32.66 -14.90
CA LEU A 195 -10.87 -32.50 -16.37
C LEU A 195 -11.53 -33.69 -17.05
N TYR A 196 -11.23 -34.92 -16.63
CA TYR A 196 -11.83 -36.14 -17.17
C TYR A 196 -13.32 -36.19 -16.90
N THR A 197 -13.75 -35.80 -15.71
CA THR A 197 -15.18 -35.71 -15.36
C THR A 197 -15.88 -34.61 -16.16
N SER A 198 -15.28 -33.44 -16.31
CA SER A 198 -15.91 -32.27 -16.95
C SER A 198 -15.95 -32.37 -18.50
N TYR A 199 -14.95 -33.02 -19.10
CA TYR A 199 -14.77 -33.04 -20.57
C TYR A 199 -14.88 -34.44 -21.22
N GLN A 200 -15.42 -35.43 -20.50
CA GLN A 200 -15.76 -36.71 -21.12
C GLN A 200 -16.86 -36.52 -22.16
N ARG A 201 -16.75 -37.21 -23.28
CA ARG A 201 -17.74 -37.23 -24.35
C ARG A 201 -18.04 -38.65 -24.79
N ILE A 202 -19.31 -38.93 -25.02
CA ILE A 202 -19.70 -40.18 -25.67
C ILE A 202 -19.62 -39.96 -27.18
N THR A 203 -18.86 -40.80 -27.87
CA THR A 203 -18.73 -40.77 -29.33
C THR A 203 -19.98 -41.36 -29.98
N PRO A 204 -20.27 -41.11 -31.29
CA PRO A 204 -21.40 -41.72 -31.98
C PRO A 204 -21.39 -43.25 -31.98
N LYS A 205 -20.22 -43.86 -31.73
CA LYS A 205 -20.06 -45.33 -31.61
C LYS A 205 -20.27 -45.85 -30.18
N GLY A 206 -20.73 -45.04 -29.25
CA GLY A 206 -20.95 -45.40 -27.83
C GLY A 206 -19.72 -45.45 -26.95
N ASN A 207 -18.53 -45.15 -27.45
CA ASN A 207 -17.28 -45.13 -26.65
C ASN A 207 -17.08 -43.79 -25.96
N THR A 208 -16.58 -43.81 -24.72
CA THR A 208 -16.19 -42.60 -24.01
C THR A 208 -14.85 -42.03 -24.51
N SER A 209 -14.83 -40.77 -24.89
CA SER A 209 -13.64 -40.08 -25.36
C SER A 209 -13.18 -39.00 -24.32
N TYR A 210 -11.91 -38.99 -24.01
CA TYR A 210 -11.25 -38.04 -23.13
C TYR A 210 -10.28 -37.09 -23.87
N ALA A 211 -10.36 -37.06 -25.20
CA ALA A 211 -9.41 -36.32 -26.04
C ALA A 211 -9.28 -34.82 -25.67
N LYS A 212 -10.38 -34.17 -25.27
CA LYS A 212 -10.37 -32.79 -24.81
C LYS A 212 -9.69 -32.68 -23.42
N ALA A 213 -10.06 -33.55 -22.48
CA ALA A 213 -9.48 -33.59 -21.14
C ALA A 213 -7.95 -33.77 -21.19
N GLN A 214 -7.49 -34.71 -22.02
CA GLN A 214 -6.04 -34.99 -22.19
C GLN A 214 -5.31 -33.81 -22.78
N ARG A 215 -5.84 -33.08 -23.75
CA ARG A 215 -5.23 -31.88 -24.31
C ARG A 215 -5.11 -30.76 -23.28
N VAL A 216 -6.18 -30.52 -22.53
CA VAL A 216 -6.20 -29.48 -21.49
C VAL A 216 -5.28 -29.85 -20.33
N HIS A 217 -5.23 -31.13 -19.94
CA HIS A 217 -4.26 -31.62 -18.94
C HIS A 217 -2.80 -31.48 -19.44
N GLY A 218 -2.54 -31.81 -20.68
CA GLY A 218 -1.22 -31.58 -21.29
C GLY A 218 -0.81 -30.11 -21.30
N PHE A 219 -1.77 -29.20 -21.54
CA PHE A 219 -1.52 -27.77 -21.44
C PHE A 219 -1.22 -27.33 -19.97
N TYR A 220 -1.96 -27.87 -19.00
CA TYR A 220 -1.69 -27.64 -17.58
C TYR A 220 -0.28 -28.08 -17.19
N ARG A 221 0.14 -29.29 -17.58
CA ARG A 221 1.52 -29.79 -17.33
C ARG A 221 2.59 -28.96 -18.00
N ARG A 222 2.32 -28.38 -19.17
CA ARG A 222 3.23 -27.40 -19.79
C ARG A 222 3.35 -26.14 -18.96
N LEU A 223 2.24 -25.59 -18.44
CA LEU A 223 2.27 -24.44 -17.53
C LEU A 223 3.10 -24.74 -16.28
N LEU A 224 2.98 -25.95 -15.73
CA LEU A 224 3.72 -26.40 -14.55
C LEU A 224 5.23 -26.50 -14.83
N ASN A 225 5.63 -27.09 -15.95
CA ASN A 225 7.03 -27.40 -16.24
C ASN A 225 7.78 -26.27 -16.97
N GLU A 226 7.15 -25.56 -17.88
CA GLU A 226 7.76 -24.55 -18.75
C GLU A 226 7.48 -23.11 -18.26
N GLY A 227 6.48 -22.93 -17.39
CA GLY A 227 6.01 -21.62 -16.93
C GLY A 227 5.04 -20.93 -17.87
N TYR A 228 4.18 -20.10 -17.27
CA TYR A 228 3.09 -19.41 -17.97
C TYR A 228 3.55 -18.58 -19.16
N GLU A 229 4.61 -17.80 -19.01
CA GLU A 229 5.12 -16.90 -20.06
C GLU A 229 5.72 -17.66 -21.25
N THR A 230 6.44 -18.74 -20.98
CA THR A 230 7.05 -19.58 -22.02
C THR A 230 5.95 -20.23 -22.84
N VAL A 231 4.94 -20.83 -22.19
CA VAL A 231 3.82 -21.46 -22.87
C VAL A 231 2.98 -20.42 -23.63
N TYR A 232 2.73 -19.24 -23.04
CA TYR A 232 2.02 -18.15 -23.74
C TYR A 232 2.69 -17.71 -25.04
N ARG A 233 4.04 -17.70 -25.08
CA ARG A 233 4.81 -17.33 -26.28
C ARG A 233 4.92 -18.45 -27.31
N SER A 234 4.78 -19.70 -26.88
CA SER A 234 4.97 -20.88 -27.73
C SER A 234 3.74 -21.29 -28.55
N MET A 235 2.58 -20.66 -28.33
CA MET A 235 1.35 -20.99 -29.03
C MET A 235 0.53 -19.77 -29.43
N SER A 236 -0.51 -19.96 -30.29
CA SER A 236 -1.39 -18.88 -30.67
C SER A 236 -2.18 -18.35 -29.48
N ARG A 237 -2.41 -17.03 -29.43
CA ARG A 237 -3.13 -16.34 -28.35
C ARG A 237 -4.54 -16.90 -28.15
N GLU A 238 -5.20 -17.29 -29.23
CA GLU A 238 -6.55 -17.85 -29.20
C GLU A 238 -6.56 -19.23 -28.55
N THR A 239 -5.64 -20.12 -28.96
CA THR A 239 -5.51 -21.46 -28.39
C THR A 239 -5.15 -21.38 -26.91
N PHE A 240 -4.23 -20.49 -26.55
CA PHE A 240 -3.85 -20.26 -25.15
C PHE A 240 -5.07 -19.83 -24.32
N ARG A 241 -5.83 -18.82 -24.75
CA ARG A 241 -7.02 -18.31 -24.05
C ARG A 241 -8.08 -19.39 -23.88
N ARG A 242 -8.32 -20.21 -24.92
CA ARG A 242 -9.29 -21.30 -24.87
C ARG A 242 -8.91 -22.35 -23.83
N HIS A 243 -7.67 -22.81 -23.83
CA HIS A 243 -7.20 -23.79 -22.84
C HIS A 243 -7.17 -23.21 -21.41
N LEU A 244 -6.83 -21.92 -21.29
CA LEU A 244 -6.89 -21.22 -20.00
C LEU A 244 -8.34 -21.18 -19.46
N ALA A 245 -9.31 -20.84 -20.32
CA ALA A 245 -10.73 -20.84 -19.97
C ALA A 245 -11.22 -22.26 -19.60
N ASP A 246 -10.76 -23.28 -20.31
CA ASP A 246 -11.09 -24.68 -19.98
C ASP A 246 -10.55 -25.11 -18.60
N LEU A 247 -9.36 -24.67 -18.20
CA LEU A 247 -8.83 -24.90 -16.85
C LEU A 247 -9.58 -24.12 -15.77
N MET A 248 -9.95 -22.89 -16.07
CA MET A 248 -10.73 -22.06 -15.14
C MET A 248 -12.14 -22.63 -14.91
N ALA A 249 -12.73 -23.23 -15.92
CA ALA A 249 -14.06 -23.87 -15.82
C ALA A 249 -14.08 -25.09 -14.86
N VAL A 250 -12.93 -25.72 -14.59
CA VAL A 250 -12.82 -26.82 -13.61
C VAL A 250 -12.36 -26.33 -12.22
N GLY A 251 -12.36 -25.01 -11.98
CA GLY A 251 -12.14 -24.42 -10.67
C GLY A 251 -10.74 -23.83 -10.41
N LEU A 252 -9.84 -23.87 -11.41
CA LEU A 252 -8.54 -23.23 -11.29
C LEU A 252 -8.66 -21.72 -11.51
N THR A 253 -8.02 -20.92 -10.67
CA THR A 253 -7.97 -19.47 -10.90
C THR A 253 -6.83 -19.08 -11.86
N LYS A 254 -7.00 -17.98 -12.57
CA LYS A 254 -5.95 -17.46 -13.45
C LYS A 254 -4.64 -17.20 -12.70
N ALA A 255 -4.72 -16.73 -11.46
CA ALA A 255 -3.57 -16.48 -10.61
C ALA A 255 -2.80 -17.77 -10.28
N GLN A 256 -3.52 -18.87 -9.99
CA GLN A 256 -2.90 -20.19 -9.81
C GLN A 256 -2.13 -20.59 -11.05
N LEU A 257 -2.77 -20.48 -12.23
CA LEU A 257 -2.17 -20.89 -13.49
C LEU A 257 -0.96 -20.03 -13.88
N GLN A 258 -0.92 -18.78 -13.46
CA GLN A 258 0.23 -17.88 -13.67
C GLN A 258 1.42 -18.18 -12.76
N ASN A 259 1.20 -18.85 -11.62
CA ASN A 259 2.19 -19.14 -10.60
C ASN A 259 2.54 -20.63 -10.45
N LEU A 260 2.17 -21.47 -11.43
CA LEU A 260 2.42 -22.92 -11.38
C LEU A 260 3.91 -23.30 -11.44
N SER A 261 4.74 -22.51 -12.10
CA SER A 261 6.17 -22.79 -12.25
C SER A 261 6.98 -22.09 -11.16
N GLY A 262 7.36 -22.81 -10.13
CA GLY A 262 8.27 -22.34 -9.09
C GLY A 262 8.59 -23.48 -8.13
N GLU A 263 9.82 -23.55 -7.65
CA GLU A 263 10.31 -24.56 -6.70
C GLU A 263 9.59 -24.56 -5.33
N ALA A 264 8.61 -23.66 -5.13
CA ALA A 264 7.83 -23.55 -3.92
C ALA A 264 6.45 -24.21 -4.08
N SER A 265 6.41 -25.53 -3.99
CA SER A 265 5.15 -26.30 -3.93
C SER A 265 4.35 -26.16 -2.61
N ASN A 266 4.70 -25.22 -1.75
CA ASN A 266 3.91 -24.77 -0.59
C ASN A 266 3.20 -23.47 -0.90
N VAL A 267 2.30 -23.45 -1.90
CA VAL A 267 1.51 -22.27 -2.24
C VAL A 267 0.42 -22.09 -1.18
N VAL A 268 0.75 -21.36 -0.14
CA VAL A 268 -0.28 -20.76 0.72
C VAL A 268 -1.08 -19.79 -0.15
N PRO A 269 -2.42 -19.86 -0.17
CA PRO A 269 -3.23 -18.96 -0.98
C PRO A 269 -2.87 -17.52 -0.71
N LEU A 270 -2.53 -16.77 -1.74
CA LEU A 270 -2.05 -15.39 -1.63
C LEU A 270 -3.07 -14.49 -0.90
N ILE A 271 -4.36 -14.74 -1.09
CA ILE A 271 -5.47 -14.05 -0.39
C ILE A 271 -5.45 -14.34 1.13
N GLN A 272 -5.06 -15.53 1.57
CA GLN A 272 -4.92 -15.84 2.99
C GLN A 272 -3.67 -15.18 3.61
N VAL A 273 -2.69 -14.85 2.79
CA VAL A 273 -1.44 -14.20 3.22
C VAL A 273 -1.54 -12.69 3.22
N ILE A 274 -2.32 -12.12 2.29
CA ILE A 274 -2.52 -10.67 2.18
C ILE A 274 -3.76 -10.28 2.98
N ASN A 275 -3.59 -10.01 4.27
CA ASN A 275 -4.63 -9.37 5.06
C ASN A 275 -4.30 -7.88 5.22
N ILE A 276 -5.15 -7.01 4.64
CA ILE A 276 -5.02 -5.56 4.77
C ILE A 276 -6.09 -5.08 5.75
N ASP A 277 -5.66 -4.80 6.96
CA ASP A 277 -6.49 -4.12 7.93
C ASP A 277 -6.38 -2.60 7.71
N PHE A 278 -7.41 -2.00 7.13
CA PHE A 278 -7.46 -0.56 6.84
C PHE A 278 -7.47 0.30 8.10
N GLY A 279 -7.94 -0.24 9.22
CA GLY A 279 -8.00 0.46 10.52
C GLY A 279 -6.69 0.36 11.32
N ARG A 280 -5.83 -0.62 11.02
CA ARG A 280 -4.63 -0.93 11.82
C ARG A 280 -3.36 -0.89 10.97
N GLN A 281 -3.01 0.32 10.50
CA GLN A 281 -1.84 0.55 9.65
C GLN A 281 -0.57 0.89 10.42
N HIS A 282 -0.65 1.08 11.71
CA HIS A 282 0.46 1.39 12.62
C HIS A 282 0.72 0.23 13.60
N PRO A 283 1.95 0.09 14.13
CA PRO A 283 2.21 -0.83 15.24
C PRO A 283 1.48 -0.38 16.51
N ASP A 284 1.20 -1.32 17.42
CA ASP A 284 0.44 -1.05 18.66
C ASP A 284 1.13 -0.04 19.59
N TRP A 285 2.45 0.08 19.48
CA TRP A 285 3.27 1.04 20.23
C TRP A 285 3.43 2.40 19.51
N TYR A 286 2.75 2.60 18.37
CA TYR A 286 2.80 3.87 17.65
C TYR A 286 2.12 4.97 18.46
N VAL A 287 2.83 6.08 18.62
CA VAL A 287 2.30 7.32 19.19
C VAL A 287 2.21 8.34 18.08
N GLU A 288 1.02 8.87 17.87
CA GLU A 288 0.82 9.90 16.86
C GLU A 288 1.60 11.16 17.23
N PRO A 289 2.45 11.69 16.34
CA PRO A 289 3.22 12.87 16.64
C PRO A 289 2.31 14.10 16.74
N VAL A 290 2.52 14.91 17.77
CA VAL A 290 1.86 16.21 17.88
C VAL A 290 2.21 17.06 16.66
N SER A 291 1.21 17.62 15.99
CA SER A 291 1.44 18.44 14.81
C SER A 291 2.36 19.62 15.09
N THR A 292 3.10 20.09 14.09
CA THR A 292 3.94 21.27 14.26
C THR A 292 3.10 22.51 14.60
N LEU A 293 1.89 22.59 14.03
CA LEU A 293 0.96 23.68 14.32
C LEU A 293 0.47 23.64 15.77
N ASP A 294 0.13 22.45 16.30
CA ASP A 294 -0.29 22.31 17.70
C ASP A 294 0.86 22.62 18.66
N ARG A 295 2.09 22.22 18.33
CA ARG A 295 3.28 22.59 19.10
C ARG A 295 3.53 24.10 19.10
N MET A 296 3.36 24.75 17.94
CA MET A 296 3.49 26.20 17.83
C MET A 296 2.37 26.93 18.59
N ALA A 297 1.13 26.42 18.52
CA ALA A 297 0.00 26.95 19.26
C ALA A 297 0.21 26.81 20.78
N THR A 298 0.72 25.67 21.24
CA THR A 298 1.07 25.44 22.65
C THR A 298 2.23 26.35 23.11
N ALA A 299 3.26 26.54 22.25
CA ALA A 299 4.38 27.43 22.56
C ALA A 299 3.99 28.93 22.54
N ALA A 300 2.89 29.29 21.88
CA ALA A 300 2.35 30.65 21.86
C ALA A 300 1.41 30.96 23.04
N GLN A 301 1.11 29.99 23.91
CA GLN A 301 0.36 30.24 25.13
C GLN A 301 1.28 30.86 26.21
N PRO A 302 0.77 31.82 26.97
CA PRO A 302 1.52 32.37 28.10
C PRO A 302 1.86 31.26 29.09
N THR A 303 3.14 31.10 29.37
CA THR A 303 3.62 30.07 30.31
C THR A 303 3.63 30.64 31.71
N GLU A 304 2.90 30.00 32.61
CA GLU A 304 2.95 30.34 34.02
C GLU A 304 4.30 29.84 34.59
N VAL A 305 5.19 30.77 34.91
CA VAL A 305 6.47 30.47 35.59
C VAL A 305 6.26 30.64 37.09
N VAL A 306 6.40 29.55 37.81
CA VAL A 306 6.34 29.55 39.28
C VAL A 306 7.75 29.68 39.78
N THR A 307 8.08 30.84 40.36
CA THR A 307 9.37 31.07 40.99
C THR A 307 9.19 30.92 42.53
N ILE A 308 9.99 30.06 43.12
CA ILE A 308 10.01 29.89 44.56
C ILE A 308 11.26 30.60 45.09
N GLU A 309 11.06 31.76 45.69
CA GLU A 309 12.12 32.50 46.39
C GLU A 309 11.94 32.35 47.90
N ARG A 310 13.02 32.44 48.64
CA ARG A 310 12.97 32.45 50.10
C ARG A 310 13.14 33.89 50.58
N ASP A 311 12.26 34.29 51.47
CA ASP A 311 12.42 35.59 52.15
C ASP A 311 13.65 35.60 53.13
N PRO A 312 14.04 36.73 53.62
CA PRO A 312 15.16 36.81 54.55
C PRO A 312 14.99 35.99 55.85
N SER A 313 13.80 35.55 56.17
CA SER A 313 13.47 34.67 57.29
C SER A 313 13.44 33.16 56.89
N GLY A 314 13.72 32.83 55.63
CA GLY A 314 13.82 31.47 55.16
C GLY A 314 12.49 30.85 54.72
N VAL A 315 11.38 31.59 54.74
CA VAL A 315 10.06 31.13 54.36
C VAL A 315 9.93 31.13 52.80
N PRO A 316 9.47 30.05 52.18
CA PRO A 316 9.33 30.02 50.75
C PRO A 316 8.17 30.92 50.27
N MET A 317 8.51 31.91 49.45
CA MET A 317 7.53 32.74 48.74
C MET A 317 7.33 32.20 47.32
N VAL A 318 6.10 31.94 46.95
CA VAL A 318 5.73 31.44 45.63
C VAL A 318 5.21 32.63 44.82
N THR A 319 5.96 33.01 43.80
CA THR A 319 5.53 34.03 42.86
C THR A 319 5.16 33.37 41.56
N ARG A 320 3.94 33.64 41.07
CA ARG A 320 3.45 33.17 39.77
C ARG A 320 3.48 34.33 38.79
N THR A 321 4.30 34.22 37.77
CA THR A 321 4.40 35.23 36.74
C THR A 321 3.98 34.63 35.41
N LEU A 322 3.03 35.27 34.73
CA LEU A 322 2.70 34.94 33.34
C LEU A 322 3.76 35.59 32.45
N VAL A 323 4.51 34.74 31.74
CA VAL A 323 5.49 35.21 30.75
C VAL A 323 4.77 35.24 29.40
N GLU A 324 4.64 36.43 28.84
CA GLU A 324 4.04 36.59 27.51
C GLU A 324 4.90 35.93 26.43
N PRO A 325 4.27 35.36 25.36
CA PRO A 325 4.99 34.76 24.27
C PRO A 325 5.81 35.82 23.52
N ILE A 326 6.95 35.38 22.97
CA ILE A 326 7.87 36.22 22.21
C ILE A 326 7.14 36.94 21.07
N PRO A 327 7.24 38.28 20.91
CA PRO A 327 6.59 39.01 19.84
C PRO A 327 7.06 38.50 18.48
N GLY A 328 6.11 38.11 17.63
CA GLY A 328 6.35 37.54 16.27
C GLY A 328 5.73 36.19 16.02
N ALA A 329 5.22 35.50 17.02
CA ALA A 329 4.39 34.31 16.81
C ALA A 329 3.00 34.73 16.33
N MET A 330 2.61 34.36 15.11
CA MET A 330 1.27 34.60 14.62
C MET A 330 0.25 33.97 15.56
N PRO A 331 -0.87 34.65 15.90
CA PRO A 331 -1.93 34.06 16.68
C PRO A 331 -2.53 32.86 15.94
N PRO A 332 -2.83 31.75 16.66
CA PRO A 332 -3.44 30.61 16.03
C PRO A 332 -4.81 31.00 15.47
N ARG A 333 -5.01 30.80 14.15
CA ARG A 333 -6.37 30.76 13.61
C ARG A 333 -7.05 29.58 14.25
N SER A 334 -8.14 29.83 14.93
CA SER A 334 -9.00 28.81 15.51
C SER A 334 -9.61 27.94 14.40
N TYR A 335 -8.96 26.82 14.12
CA TYR A 335 -9.62 25.75 13.39
C TYR A 335 -10.40 24.91 14.41
N PRO A 336 -11.66 24.53 14.11
CA PRO A 336 -12.37 23.62 14.98
C PRO A 336 -11.56 22.33 15.12
N SER A 337 -11.31 21.93 16.36
CA SER A 337 -10.67 20.66 16.69
C SER A 337 -11.43 19.52 16.05
N SER A 338 -10.77 18.77 15.16
CA SER A 338 -11.32 17.52 14.64
C SER A 338 -11.66 16.60 15.82
N PRO A 339 -12.88 16.07 15.91
CA PRO A 339 -13.22 15.11 16.94
C PRO A 339 -12.33 13.88 16.75
N GLY A 340 -11.56 13.56 17.77
CA GLY A 340 -10.73 12.36 17.79
C GLY A 340 -11.59 11.13 17.51
N HIS A 341 -11.33 10.43 16.42
CA HIS A 341 -11.97 9.18 16.09
C HIS A 341 -11.63 8.10 17.13
N ARG A 342 -12.40 8.02 18.19
CA ARG A 342 -12.52 6.78 18.96
C ARG A 342 -13.39 5.84 18.13
N LEU A 343 -12.76 4.94 17.39
CA LEU A 343 -13.44 3.81 16.78
C LEU A 343 -14.00 2.93 17.91
N ARG A 344 -15.34 2.95 18.09
CA ARG A 344 -16.03 1.94 18.89
C ARG A 344 -15.98 0.63 18.12
N ALA A 345 -15.47 -0.41 18.77
CA ALA A 345 -15.65 -1.77 18.33
C ALA A 345 -17.15 -2.06 18.22
N VAL A 346 -17.59 -2.49 17.06
CA VAL A 346 -18.90 -3.12 16.88
C VAL A 346 -18.70 -4.60 17.10
N SER A 347 -19.37 -5.11 18.13
CA SER A 347 -19.50 -6.52 18.51
C SER A 347 -20.15 -7.35 17.40
#